data_f09cdb731d04ef1b9d151ef25ee35bd8
#
_entry.id   f09cdb731d04ef1b9d151ef25ee35bd8
#
_cell.length_a   1.000
_cell.length_b   1.000
_cell.length_c   1.000
_cell.angle_alpha   90.00
_cell.angle_beta   90.00
_cell.angle_gamma   90.00
#
_symmetry.space_group_name_H-M   'P 1'
#
loop_
_entity.id
_entity.type
_entity.pdbx_description
1 polymer ?
#
loop_
_entity_poly.entity_id
_entity_poly.type
_entity_poly.pdbx_seq_one_letter_code
_entity_poly.pdbx_strand_id
1 'polypeptide(L)'
;EEIPVQTRNGKRAQSSSRELAGNSRLFYYSRCADGGWREVFAVNCYISGGSGEDEDIYGVYRLDSAFGLESDPGSLVSYRQLSQKDYWITDPEDEDFGAIYTAGEEGPGTKEAVRLGEMKAFSNYGMILKPETEGDAYPALVVNCQQASTEDDTFSGIQLSQSHVRMLIQSIDQDTRIMIAGEVEDLEGM
;
A
#
# COMPACT_ATOMS: atom_id res chain seq x y z
N GLU A 1 11.39 -8.26 -9.53
CA GLU A 1 11.47 -6.80 -9.34
C GLU A 1 11.34 -6.50 -7.85
N GLU A 2 12.24 -5.71 -7.26
CA GLU A 2 12.29 -5.46 -5.81
C GLU A 2 12.05 -3.98 -5.52
N ILE A 3 11.19 -3.66 -4.56
CA ILE A 3 10.89 -2.28 -4.14
C ILE A 3 11.22 -2.15 -2.66
N PRO A 4 12.34 -1.52 -2.26
CA PRO A 4 12.60 -1.20 -0.87
C PRO A 4 11.86 0.08 -0.44
N VAL A 5 11.26 0.06 0.73
CA VAL A 5 10.63 1.22 1.39
C VAL A 5 11.41 1.55 2.65
N GLN A 6 11.92 2.76 2.74
CA GLN A 6 12.75 3.22 3.86
C GLN A 6 11.99 4.20 4.76
N THR A 7 12.05 3.98 6.06
CA THR A 7 11.63 4.95 7.07
C THR A 7 12.78 5.86 7.48
N ARG A 8 12.55 7.15 7.65
CA ARG A 8 13.56 8.10 8.10
C ARG A 8 12.98 9.10 9.11
N ASN A 9 13.43 9.02 10.33
CA ASN A 9 13.28 10.10 11.32
C ASN A 9 14.30 11.20 11.02
N GLY A 10 13.92 12.28 10.34
CA GLY A 10 14.84 13.34 9.98
C GLY A 10 14.19 14.69 9.71
N LYS A 11 14.76 15.73 10.28
CA LYS A 11 14.34 17.13 10.32
C LYS A 11 14.06 17.75 8.94
N ARG A 12 12.97 18.52 8.91
CA ARG A 12 12.39 19.32 7.84
C ARG A 12 13.39 20.28 7.16
N ALA A 13 13.49 20.21 5.84
CA ALA A 13 13.96 21.29 4.98
C ALA A 13 12.79 21.78 4.11
N GLN A 14 12.53 23.09 4.10
CA GLN A 14 11.49 23.70 3.29
C GLN A 14 11.96 23.84 1.85
N SER A 15 11.23 23.27 0.90
CA SER A 15 11.31 23.59 -0.52
C SER A 15 9.91 23.80 -1.07
N SER A 16 9.78 24.73 -2.00
CA SER A 16 8.53 25.37 -2.43
C SER A 16 7.72 24.64 -3.52
N SER A 17 7.85 23.34 -3.62
CA SER A 17 6.88 22.44 -4.25
C SER A 17 6.15 21.71 -3.13
N ARG A 18 4.83 21.57 -3.23
CA ARG A 18 4.04 20.77 -2.29
C ARG A 18 4.46 19.28 -2.41
N GLU A 19 5.63 18.96 -1.87
CA GLU A 19 5.96 17.59 -1.56
C GLU A 19 4.99 17.12 -0.50
N LEU A 20 4.38 15.98 -0.74
CA LEU A 20 3.54 15.31 0.25
C LEU A 20 4.38 15.09 1.50
N ALA A 21 3.84 15.42 2.66
CA ALA A 21 4.47 15.08 3.93
C ALA A 21 4.59 13.56 4.00
N GLY A 22 5.79 13.05 4.24
CA GLY A 22 6.05 11.61 4.38
C GLY A 22 6.91 11.36 5.59
N ASN A 23 6.71 10.23 6.25
CA ASN A 23 7.59 9.72 7.30
C ASN A 23 8.61 8.72 6.74
N SER A 24 8.47 8.34 5.48
CA SER A 24 9.23 7.26 4.85
C SER A 24 9.53 7.57 3.39
N ARG A 25 10.33 6.74 2.76
CA ARG A 25 10.70 6.89 1.36
C ARG A 25 10.56 5.56 0.63
N LEU A 26 9.86 5.57 -0.50
CA LEU A 26 9.73 4.45 -1.41
C LEU A 26 10.74 4.61 -2.56
N PHE A 27 11.43 3.52 -2.86
CA PHE A 27 12.31 3.38 -4.02
C PHE A 27 11.75 2.30 -4.92
N TYR A 28 11.68 2.56 -6.22
CA TYR A 28 11.32 1.55 -7.21
C TYR A 28 12.52 1.25 -8.11
N TYR A 29 12.91 -0.02 -8.13
CA TYR A 29 13.98 -0.53 -8.98
C TYR A 29 13.41 -1.51 -10.01
N SER A 30 13.94 -1.47 -11.21
CA SER A 30 13.63 -2.41 -12.27
C SER A 30 14.90 -3.14 -12.69
N ARG A 31 14.78 -4.44 -12.97
CA ARG A 31 15.89 -5.25 -13.44
C ARG A 31 16.18 -4.95 -14.91
N CYS A 32 17.43 -4.66 -15.21
CA CYS A 32 17.91 -4.41 -16.56
C CYS A 32 18.18 -5.71 -17.31
N ALA A 33 18.24 -5.65 -18.64
CA ALA A 33 18.54 -6.80 -19.49
C ALA A 33 19.94 -7.42 -19.25
N ASP A 34 20.88 -6.65 -18.71
CA ASP A 34 22.22 -7.09 -18.30
C ASP A 34 22.25 -7.77 -16.92
N GLY A 35 21.08 -7.87 -16.25
CA GLY A 35 20.92 -8.45 -14.92
C GLY A 35 21.15 -7.48 -13.77
N GLY A 36 21.56 -6.24 -14.04
CA GLY A 36 21.69 -5.18 -13.04
C GLY A 36 20.35 -4.57 -12.64
N TRP A 37 20.36 -3.79 -11.56
CA TRP A 37 19.20 -3.05 -11.06
C TRP A 37 19.34 -1.56 -11.39
N ARG A 38 18.25 -0.93 -11.77
CA ARG A 38 18.18 0.50 -12.03
C ARG A 38 17.03 1.12 -11.26
N GLU A 39 17.33 2.17 -10.48
CA GLU A 39 16.29 2.99 -9.87
C GLU A 39 15.45 3.65 -10.97
N VAL A 40 14.15 3.44 -10.89
CA VAL A 40 13.15 4.06 -11.77
C VAL A 40 12.69 5.39 -11.18
N PHE A 41 12.37 5.39 -9.88
CA PHE A 41 12.09 6.60 -9.10
C PHE A 41 12.26 6.36 -7.61
N ALA A 42 12.38 7.48 -6.86
CA ALA A 42 12.32 7.50 -5.41
C ALA A 42 11.40 8.65 -4.97
N VAL A 43 10.47 8.37 -4.06
CA VAL A 43 9.46 9.35 -3.61
C VAL A 43 9.21 9.25 -2.11
N ASN A 44 8.79 10.36 -1.51
CA ASN A 44 8.32 10.34 -0.14
C ASN A 44 6.97 9.62 -0.07
N CYS A 45 6.79 8.82 0.94
CA CYS A 45 5.54 8.13 1.25
C CYS A 45 5.23 8.28 2.74
N TYR A 46 3.99 8.01 3.10
CA TYR A 46 3.59 7.86 4.49
C TYR A 46 3.34 6.38 4.75
N ILE A 47 3.95 5.84 5.80
CA ILE A 47 3.71 4.48 6.27
C ILE A 47 2.97 4.57 7.59
N SER A 48 1.84 3.89 7.69
CA SER A 48 1.11 3.62 8.92
C SER A 48 1.21 2.12 9.24
N GLY A 49 1.57 1.80 10.47
CA GLY A 49 1.42 0.46 11.02
C GLY A 49 -0.02 0.22 11.46
N GLY A 50 -0.39 -1.01 11.71
CA GLY A 50 -1.66 -1.36 12.32
C GLY A 50 -1.89 -0.67 13.66
N SER A 51 -3.13 -0.64 14.11
CA SER A 51 -3.57 0.08 15.32
C SER A 51 -3.09 -0.52 16.65
N GLY A 52 -2.24 -1.55 16.64
CA GLY A 52 -1.69 -2.24 17.81
C GLY A 52 -0.22 -1.90 18.06
N GLU A 53 0.18 -1.81 19.33
CA GLU A 53 1.56 -1.51 19.75
C GLU A 53 2.59 -2.61 19.32
N ASP A 54 2.12 -3.77 18.82
CA ASP A 54 2.93 -4.95 18.49
C ASP A 54 2.84 -5.35 16.99
N GLU A 55 2.21 -4.54 16.13
CA GLU A 55 2.04 -4.90 14.71
C GLU A 55 3.23 -4.43 13.87
N ASP A 56 4.16 -5.35 13.65
CA ASP A 56 5.32 -5.13 12.80
C ASP A 56 4.93 -5.32 11.32
N ILE A 57 4.94 -4.21 10.59
CA ILE A 57 4.69 -4.21 9.14
C ILE A 57 5.96 -4.50 8.32
N TYR A 58 7.10 -4.65 8.98
CA TYR A 58 8.37 -4.93 8.30
C TYR A 58 8.38 -6.34 7.74
N GLY A 59 8.89 -6.48 6.54
CA GLY A 59 8.94 -7.78 5.87
C GLY A 59 8.92 -7.69 4.35
N VAL A 60 8.77 -8.85 3.72
CA VAL A 60 8.69 -9.01 2.28
C VAL A 60 7.27 -9.34 1.86
N TYR A 61 6.74 -8.57 0.93
CA TYR A 61 5.37 -8.69 0.43
C TYR A 61 5.35 -8.91 -1.08
N ARG A 62 4.22 -9.44 -1.55
CA ARG A 62 3.86 -9.57 -2.95
C ARG A 62 2.59 -8.78 -3.25
N LEU A 63 2.49 -8.31 -4.48
CA LEU A 63 1.25 -7.73 -4.99
C LEU A 63 0.22 -8.84 -5.19
N ASP A 64 -0.91 -8.76 -4.48
CA ASP A 64 -2.05 -9.67 -4.63
C ASP A 64 -2.99 -9.17 -5.72
N SER A 65 -3.50 -7.97 -5.56
CA SER A 65 -4.48 -7.37 -6.47
C SER A 65 -4.44 -5.85 -6.42
N ALA A 66 -5.08 -5.21 -7.39
CA ALA A 66 -5.28 -3.78 -7.44
C ALA A 66 -6.78 -3.43 -7.41
N PHE A 67 -7.11 -2.23 -6.99
CA PHE A 67 -8.49 -1.76 -6.92
C PHE A 67 -8.59 -0.24 -7.10
N GLY A 68 -9.80 0.26 -7.29
CA GLY A 68 -10.05 1.70 -7.26
C GLY A 68 -11.46 2.10 -7.63
N LEU A 69 -11.83 3.33 -7.25
CA LEU A 69 -13.06 3.99 -7.72
C LEU A 69 -12.94 4.42 -9.18
N GLU A 70 -11.74 4.75 -9.61
CA GLU A 70 -11.43 5.03 -11.01
C GLU A 70 -11.36 3.73 -11.81
N SER A 71 -11.49 3.84 -13.14
CA SER A 71 -11.33 2.71 -14.04
C SER A 71 -9.91 2.16 -14.02
N ASP A 72 -9.78 0.87 -14.36
CA ASP A 72 -8.47 0.20 -14.47
C ASP A 72 -7.50 1.05 -15.33
N PRO A 73 -6.37 1.49 -14.77
CA PRO A 73 -5.39 2.27 -15.49
C PRO A 73 -4.50 1.45 -16.44
N GLY A 74 -4.70 0.16 -16.53
CA GLY A 74 -3.86 -0.82 -17.23
C GLY A 74 -3.04 -1.65 -16.26
N SER A 75 -3.69 -2.23 -15.26
CA SER A 75 -3.08 -3.09 -14.24
C SER A 75 -2.51 -4.37 -14.85
N LEU A 76 -1.34 -4.80 -14.33
CA LEU A 76 -0.72 -6.09 -14.69
C LEU A 76 -1.24 -7.25 -13.82
N VAL A 77 -2.05 -6.95 -12.82
CA VAL A 77 -2.73 -7.93 -11.94
C VAL A 77 -4.25 -7.75 -12.03
N SER A 78 -5.00 -8.60 -11.33
CA SER A 78 -6.46 -8.42 -11.26
C SER A 78 -6.80 -7.06 -10.67
N TYR A 79 -7.68 -6.31 -11.35
CA TYR A 79 -8.15 -5.01 -10.92
C TYR A 79 -9.63 -5.07 -10.55
N ARG A 80 -9.97 -4.58 -9.36
CA ARG A 80 -11.34 -4.50 -8.90
C ARG A 80 -11.85 -3.06 -8.96
N GLN A 81 -12.81 -2.80 -9.85
CA GLN A 81 -13.56 -1.55 -9.84
C GLN A 81 -14.43 -1.50 -8.58
N LEU A 82 -14.18 -0.51 -7.72
CA LEU A 82 -14.96 -0.33 -6.50
C LEU A 82 -16.33 0.31 -6.75
N SER A 83 -17.27 -0.03 -5.89
CA SER A 83 -18.61 0.54 -5.80
C SER A 83 -18.87 1.10 -4.41
N GLN A 84 -20.05 1.71 -4.22
CA GLN A 84 -20.50 2.18 -2.91
C GLN A 84 -20.80 1.05 -1.90
N LYS A 85 -20.79 -0.22 -2.36
CA LYS A 85 -21.06 -1.40 -1.54
C LYS A 85 -19.78 -2.15 -1.15
N ASP A 86 -18.61 -1.62 -1.48
CA ASP A 86 -17.33 -2.26 -1.21
C ASP A 86 -16.73 -1.73 0.09
N TYR A 87 -16.34 -2.65 0.96
CA TYR A 87 -15.79 -2.42 2.28
C TYR A 87 -14.46 -3.14 2.42
N TRP A 88 -13.54 -2.54 3.16
CA TRP A 88 -12.32 -3.19 3.64
C TRP A 88 -12.56 -3.74 5.03
N ILE A 89 -12.26 -5.02 5.24
CA ILE A 89 -12.40 -5.68 6.54
C ILE A 89 -11.17 -5.33 7.39
N THR A 90 -11.44 -4.74 8.56
CA THR A 90 -10.40 -4.22 9.48
C THR A 90 -10.19 -5.06 10.73
N ASP A 91 -11.09 -5.99 11.04
CA ASP A 91 -10.96 -6.89 12.18
C ASP A 91 -9.94 -7.99 11.86
N PRO A 92 -8.80 -8.05 12.56
CA PRO A 92 -7.78 -9.06 12.30
C PRO A 92 -8.21 -10.49 12.70
N GLU A 93 -9.29 -10.63 13.47
CA GLU A 93 -9.86 -11.95 13.83
C GLU A 93 -10.92 -12.44 12.81
N ASP A 94 -11.35 -11.60 11.86
CA ASP A 94 -12.27 -12.00 10.79
C ASP A 94 -11.52 -12.80 9.72
N GLU A 95 -12.12 -13.90 9.24
CA GLU A 95 -11.54 -14.75 8.18
C GLU A 95 -11.30 -13.99 6.85
N ASP A 96 -12.03 -12.89 6.62
CA ASP A 96 -11.89 -12.02 5.46
C ASP A 96 -11.00 -10.80 5.74
N PHE A 97 -10.25 -10.78 6.85
CA PHE A 97 -9.33 -9.69 7.15
C PHE A 97 -8.41 -9.37 5.97
N GLY A 98 -8.27 -8.09 5.70
CA GLY A 98 -7.42 -7.63 4.59
C GLY A 98 -7.99 -7.95 3.20
N ALA A 99 -9.29 -8.17 3.10
CA ALA A 99 -9.99 -8.36 1.83
C ALA A 99 -11.02 -7.26 1.58
N ILE A 100 -11.40 -7.10 0.31
CA ILE A 100 -12.50 -6.22 -0.08
C ILE A 100 -13.78 -7.05 -0.16
N TYR A 101 -14.70 -6.75 0.73
CA TYR A 101 -16.02 -7.36 0.81
C TYR A 101 -17.08 -6.51 0.12
N THR A 102 -17.93 -7.12 -0.72
CA THR A 102 -19.11 -6.43 -1.28
C THR A 102 -20.34 -6.75 -0.43
N ALA A 103 -20.85 -5.76 0.28
CA ALA A 103 -22.01 -5.92 1.11
C ALA A 103 -23.31 -5.99 0.31
N GLY A 104 -24.30 -6.70 0.86
CA GLY A 104 -25.69 -6.66 0.40
C GLY A 104 -26.36 -5.31 0.68
N GLU A 105 -27.69 -5.27 0.58
CA GLU A 105 -28.45 -4.04 0.85
C GLU A 105 -28.40 -3.61 2.34
N GLU A 106 -28.17 -4.55 3.24
CA GLU A 106 -28.12 -4.32 4.69
C GLU A 106 -26.73 -3.89 5.20
N GLY A 107 -25.75 -3.70 4.29
CA GLY A 107 -24.38 -3.34 4.66
C GLY A 107 -23.51 -4.54 5.05
N PRO A 108 -22.37 -4.30 5.74
CA PRO A 108 -21.39 -5.35 6.08
C PRO A 108 -21.83 -6.27 7.23
N GLY A 109 -23.01 -6.05 7.80
CA GLY A 109 -23.52 -6.84 8.93
C GLY A 109 -22.77 -6.55 10.24
N THR A 110 -22.26 -7.61 10.87
CA THR A 110 -21.48 -7.52 12.11
C THR A 110 -19.97 -7.35 11.89
N LYS A 111 -19.50 -7.34 10.63
CA LYS A 111 -18.08 -7.18 10.33
C LYS A 111 -17.60 -5.76 10.63
N GLU A 112 -16.46 -5.63 11.30
CA GLU A 112 -15.74 -4.38 11.37
C GLU A 112 -15.13 -4.07 10.01
N ALA A 113 -15.60 -2.97 9.41
CA ALA A 113 -15.24 -2.69 8.03
C ALA A 113 -15.36 -1.20 7.69
N VAL A 114 -14.48 -0.74 6.82
CA VAL A 114 -14.48 0.63 6.30
C VAL A 114 -15.04 0.66 4.89
N ARG A 115 -15.99 1.57 4.63
CA ARG A 115 -16.59 1.74 3.31
C ARG A 115 -15.66 2.47 2.36
N LEU A 116 -15.03 1.73 1.44
CA LEU A 116 -14.08 2.27 0.48
C LEU A 116 -14.71 3.28 -0.50
N GLY A 117 -15.97 3.10 -0.85
CA GLY A 117 -16.69 3.99 -1.77
C GLY A 117 -16.89 5.42 -1.26
N GLU A 118 -16.82 5.65 0.05
CA GLU A 118 -16.93 6.97 0.68
C GLU A 118 -15.57 7.67 0.81
N MET A 119 -14.48 6.94 0.69
CA MET A 119 -13.11 7.42 0.83
C MET A 119 -12.50 7.86 -0.52
N LYS A 120 -13.20 8.76 -1.24
CA LYS A 120 -12.91 9.09 -2.65
C LYS A 120 -11.44 9.36 -2.97
N ALA A 121 -10.77 10.25 -2.23
CA ALA A 121 -9.38 10.58 -2.52
C ALA A 121 -8.46 9.37 -2.27
N PHE A 122 -8.70 8.64 -1.20
CA PHE A 122 -7.93 7.50 -0.74
C PHE A 122 -8.11 6.27 -1.65
N SER A 123 -9.34 5.98 -2.05
CA SER A 123 -9.71 4.78 -2.81
C SER A 123 -9.75 4.98 -4.31
N ASN A 124 -9.27 6.13 -4.85
CA ASN A 124 -9.23 6.32 -6.30
C ASN A 124 -8.40 5.25 -6.99
N TYR A 125 -7.27 4.88 -6.38
CA TYR A 125 -6.44 3.74 -6.75
C TYR A 125 -5.82 3.12 -5.50
N GLY A 126 -5.66 1.80 -5.49
CA GLY A 126 -4.99 1.09 -4.43
C GLY A 126 -4.51 -0.29 -4.87
N MET A 127 -3.68 -0.88 -4.02
CA MET A 127 -3.14 -2.23 -4.19
C MET A 127 -3.19 -2.95 -2.85
N ILE A 128 -3.43 -4.25 -2.89
CA ILE A 128 -3.36 -5.13 -1.72
C ILE A 128 -2.05 -5.90 -1.80
N LEU A 129 -1.30 -5.83 -0.71
CA LEU A 129 -0.06 -6.57 -0.53
C LEU A 129 -0.29 -7.69 0.48
N LYS A 130 0.26 -8.86 0.19
CA LYS A 130 0.28 -9.99 1.12
C LYS A 130 1.71 -10.42 1.40
N PRO A 131 2.02 -10.91 2.61
CA PRO A 131 3.37 -11.38 2.92
C PRO A 131 3.78 -12.50 1.97
N GLU A 132 5.06 -12.53 1.58
CA GLU A 132 5.62 -13.57 0.72
C GLU A 132 5.53 -14.96 1.39
N THR A 133 5.72 -14.99 2.70
CA THR A 133 5.57 -16.17 3.55
C THR A 133 4.51 -15.90 4.61
N GLU A 134 3.53 -16.77 4.71
CA GLU A 134 2.47 -16.64 5.69
C GLU A 134 3.03 -16.69 7.12
N GLY A 135 2.67 -15.71 7.95
CA GLY A 135 3.11 -15.60 9.34
C GLY A 135 4.42 -14.84 9.56
N ASP A 136 5.15 -14.47 8.51
CA ASP A 136 6.42 -13.75 8.64
C ASP A 136 6.27 -12.22 8.72
N ALA A 137 5.08 -11.69 8.39
CA ALA A 137 4.81 -10.26 8.37
C ALA A 137 3.31 -9.99 8.55
N TYR A 138 2.93 -8.72 8.59
CA TYR A 138 1.53 -8.31 8.72
C TYR A 138 0.65 -8.91 7.59
N PRO A 139 -0.52 -9.53 7.92
CA PRO A 139 -1.22 -10.41 6.99
C PRO A 139 -1.73 -9.74 5.71
N ALA A 140 -2.00 -8.42 5.74
CA ALA A 140 -2.39 -7.68 4.55
C ALA A 140 -2.12 -6.19 4.72
N LEU A 141 -1.45 -5.57 3.76
CA LEU A 141 -1.21 -4.14 3.70
C LEU A 141 -1.88 -3.52 2.47
N VAL A 142 -2.21 -2.24 2.59
CA VAL A 142 -2.76 -1.47 1.47
C VAL A 142 -1.75 -0.43 1.01
N VAL A 143 -1.51 -0.35 -0.30
CA VAL A 143 -0.90 0.83 -0.91
C VAL A 143 -2.01 1.66 -1.53
N ASN A 144 -2.15 2.92 -1.11
CA ASN A 144 -3.26 3.76 -1.54
C ASN A 144 -2.88 5.22 -1.74
N CYS A 145 -3.86 6.02 -2.15
CA CYS A 145 -3.64 7.44 -2.39
C CYS A 145 -3.64 8.22 -1.07
N GLN A 146 -2.62 9.03 -0.86
CA GLN A 146 -2.49 9.89 0.31
C GLN A 146 -3.61 10.93 0.35
N GLN A 147 -4.23 11.09 1.52
CA GLN A 147 -5.17 12.16 1.80
C GLN A 147 -4.44 13.45 2.24
N ALA A 148 -5.14 14.57 2.13
CA ALA A 148 -4.61 15.87 2.58
C ALA A 148 -4.52 15.98 4.12
N SER A 149 -5.26 15.15 4.87
CA SER A 149 -5.21 15.05 6.33
C SER A 149 -4.61 13.69 6.71
N THR A 150 -3.50 13.71 7.42
CA THR A 150 -2.74 12.52 7.85
C THR A 150 -3.28 11.89 9.14
N GLU A 151 -4.50 12.23 9.55
CA GLU A 151 -5.04 11.80 10.85
C GLU A 151 -5.88 10.51 10.79
N ASP A 152 -6.02 9.89 9.61
CA ASP A 152 -6.79 8.66 9.44
C ASP A 152 -5.85 7.45 9.31
N ASP A 153 -5.43 6.90 10.45
CA ASP A 153 -4.65 5.66 10.56
C ASP A 153 -5.53 4.39 10.40
N THR A 154 -6.62 4.50 9.66
CA THR A 154 -7.61 3.41 9.50
C THR A 154 -7.04 2.19 8.76
N PHE A 155 -5.91 2.35 8.05
CA PHE A 155 -5.31 1.28 7.26
C PHE A 155 -3.83 1.15 7.56
N SER A 156 -3.39 -0.08 7.79
CA SER A 156 -1.96 -0.41 7.79
C SER A 156 -1.46 -0.44 6.35
N GLY A 157 -0.39 0.31 6.07
CA GLY A 157 0.20 0.28 4.74
C GLY A 157 0.90 1.56 4.31
N ILE A 158 0.96 1.75 3.00
CA ILE A 158 1.77 2.78 2.34
C ILE A 158 0.85 3.76 1.61
N GLN A 159 0.99 5.04 1.90
CA GLN A 159 0.27 6.11 1.21
C GLN A 159 1.20 6.90 0.29
N LEU A 160 0.78 7.07 -0.96
CA LEU A 160 1.52 7.77 -2.01
C LEU A 160 0.61 8.79 -2.72
N SER A 161 1.19 9.67 -3.52
CA SER A 161 0.37 10.49 -4.41
C SER A 161 -0.41 9.60 -5.40
N GLN A 162 -1.60 10.02 -5.79
CA GLN A 162 -2.44 9.27 -6.73
C GLN A 162 -1.70 8.92 -8.04
N SER A 163 -0.85 9.81 -8.53
CA SER A 163 -0.04 9.57 -9.72
C SER A 163 0.97 8.44 -9.55
N HIS A 164 1.60 8.33 -8.36
CA HIS A 164 2.53 7.27 -8.06
C HIS A 164 1.83 5.92 -7.84
N VAL A 165 0.70 5.89 -7.13
CA VAL A 165 -0.10 4.65 -7.00
C VAL A 165 -0.52 4.15 -8.39
N ARG A 166 -1.06 5.03 -9.24
CA ARG A 166 -1.43 4.68 -10.60
C ARG A 166 -0.25 4.15 -11.43
N MET A 167 0.92 4.79 -11.32
CA MET A 167 2.13 4.36 -12.03
C MET A 167 2.59 2.98 -11.55
N LEU A 168 2.56 2.72 -10.26
CA LEU A 168 2.89 1.40 -9.71
C LEU A 168 1.94 0.33 -10.24
N ILE A 169 0.63 0.55 -10.21
CA ILE A 169 -0.38 -0.39 -10.75
C ILE A 169 -0.08 -0.76 -12.22
N GLN A 170 0.44 0.18 -13.01
CA GLN A 170 0.79 -0.03 -14.42
C GLN A 170 2.15 -0.72 -14.62
N SER A 171 2.99 -0.79 -13.60
CA SER A 171 4.41 -1.17 -13.74
C SER A 171 4.78 -2.44 -12.99
N ILE A 172 4.05 -2.81 -11.94
CA ILE A 172 4.37 -3.95 -11.09
C ILE A 172 3.37 -5.08 -11.27
N ASP A 173 3.84 -6.30 -11.09
CA ASP A 173 3.10 -7.54 -11.22
C ASP A 173 3.22 -8.42 -9.96
N GLN A 174 2.72 -9.65 -10.03
CA GLN A 174 2.79 -10.60 -8.92
C GLN A 174 4.20 -11.10 -8.61
N ASP A 175 5.15 -10.95 -9.54
CA ASP A 175 6.55 -11.32 -9.34
C ASP A 175 7.35 -10.21 -8.64
N THR A 176 6.76 -9.02 -8.52
CA THR A 176 7.40 -7.88 -7.84
C THR A 176 7.44 -8.11 -6.34
N ARG A 177 8.62 -7.96 -5.74
CA ARG A 177 8.83 -7.96 -4.29
C ARG A 177 8.75 -6.55 -3.76
N ILE A 178 8.00 -6.39 -2.66
CA ILE A 178 7.90 -5.15 -1.91
C ILE A 178 8.50 -5.42 -0.53
N MET A 179 9.62 -4.74 -0.23
CA MET A 179 10.35 -4.91 1.02
C MET A 179 10.13 -3.67 1.89
N ILE A 180 9.68 -3.86 3.11
CA ILE A 180 9.47 -2.79 4.09
C ILE A 180 10.42 -3.03 5.25
N ALA A 181 11.25 -2.02 5.55
CA ALA A 181 12.25 -2.10 6.60
C ALA A 181 12.36 -0.79 7.39
N GLY A 182 12.77 -0.86 8.64
CA GLY A 182 13.02 0.29 9.50
C GLY A 182 14.26 1.07 9.08
N GLU A 183 15.32 0.37 8.71
CA GLU A 183 16.59 0.93 8.27
C GLU A 183 17.02 0.29 6.93
N VAL A 184 17.90 0.99 6.19
CA VAL A 184 18.37 0.51 4.88
C VAL A 184 19.18 -0.77 5.02
N GLU A 185 19.95 -0.85 6.09
CA GLU A 185 20.82 -1.99 6.40
C GLU A 185 20.02 -3.29 6.55
N ASP A 186 18.77 -3.20 6.99
CA ASP A 186 17.90 -4.36 7.14
C ASP A 186 17.51 -4.97 5.78
N LEU A 187 17.51 -4.16 4.71
CA LEU A 187 17.22 -4.62 3.35
C LEU A 187 18.32 -5.51 2.75
N GLU A 188 19.57 -5.38 3.24
CA GLU A 188 20.71 -6.20 2.75
C GLU A 188 20.60 -7.67 3.20
N GLY A 189 19.76 -7.98 4.17
CA GLY A 189 19.56 -9.32 4.73
C GLY A 189 18.29 -10.04 4.24
N MET A 190 17.43 -9.34 3.53
CA MET A 190 16.17 -9.86 2.96
C MET A 190 16.38 -10.26 1.49
#